data_1d274fb36615f1a72a87259129aacebd
#
_entry.id   1d274fb36615f1a72a87259129aacebd
#
_cell.length_a   1.000
_cell.length_b   1.000
_cell.length_c   1.000
_cell.angle_alpha   90.00
_cell.angle_beta   90.00
_cell.angle_gamma   90.00
#
_symmetry.space_group_name_H-M   'P 1'
#
loop_
_entity.id
_entity.type
_entity.pdbx_description
1 polymer ?
#
loop_
_entity_poly.entity_id
_entity_poly.type
_entity_poly.pdbx_seq_one_letter_code
_entity_poly.pdbx_strand_id
1 'polypeptide(L)'
;METIPLIVIKKDNNREPYDRSKVEGGILRACHKRPVSVNQIKKAVDEIEAVIYDREEKEVSSQEIGELVMEKVHALDPVAYVRFASVYREFKDVETFMDELKKVLKNDKKNTSRRGR
;
A
#
# COMPACT_ATOMS: atom_id res chain seq x y z
N MET A 1 13.41 -23.15 16.51
CA MET A 1 12.89 -21.90 17.01
C MET A 1 11.47 -21.64 16.52
N GLU A 2 10.60 -21.39 17.42
CA GLU A 2 9.21 -21.17 17.05
C GLU A 2 8.93 -19.72 16.74
N THR A 3 8.27 -19.49 15.63
CA THR A 3 7.86 -18.17 15.26
C THR A 3 6.36 -18.07 15.47
N ILE A 4 5.93 -17.09 16.25
CA ILE A 4 4.52 -16.88 16.44
C ILE A 4 3.97 -16.28 15.16
N PRO A 5 3.00 -16.92 14.52
CA PRO A 5 2.48 -16.38 13.27
C PRO A 5 1.73 -15.07 13.48
N LEU A 6 1.89 -14.17 12.54
CA LEU A 6 1.15 -12.92 12.53
C LEU A 6 -0.22 -13.19 11.90
N ILE A 7 -1.25 -12.80 12.60
CA ILE A 7 -2.62 -13.04 12.15
C ILE A 7 -3.24 -11.73 11.62
N VAL A 8 -3.86 -11.83 10.47
CA VAL A 8 -4.56 -10.69 9.87
C VAL A 8 -6.05 -10.83 10.17
N ILE A 9 -6.62 -9.78 10.74
CA ILE A 9 -8.04 -9.75 11.05
C ILE A 9 -8.74 -8.99 9.93
N LYS A 10 -9.61 -9.69 9.23
CA LYS A 10 -10.30 -9.13 8.07
C LYS A 10 -11.54 -8.36 8.52
N LYS A 11 -12.10 -7.61 7.56
CA LYS A 11 -13.24 -6.74 7.82
C LYS A 11 -14.44 -7.47 8.43
N ASP A 12 -14.62 -8.73 8.05
CA ASP A 12 -15.72 -9.56 8.55
C ASP A 12 -15.33 -10.31 9.81
N ASN A 13 -14.22 -9.94 10.43
CA ASN A 13 -13.67 -10.56 11.62
C ASN A 13 -13.09 -11.94 11.40
N ASN A 14 -13.00 -12.39 10.16
CA ASN A 14 -12.28 -13.61 9.86
C ASN A 14 -10.79 -13.40 10.09
N ARG A 15 -10.12 -14.44 10.53
CA ARG A 15 -8.69 -14.40 10.82
C ARG A 15 -7.95 -15.29 9.85
N GLU A 16 -6.83 -14.81 9.36
CA GLU A 16 -5.98 -15.63 8.51
C GLU A 16 -4.52 -15.28 8.72
N PRO A 17 -3.61 -16.22 8.45
CA PRO A 17 -2.18 -15.91 8.60
C PRO A 17 -1.76 -14.83 7.61
N TYR A 18 -0.83 -14.01 8.04
CA TYR A 18 -0.27 -13.01 7.14
C TYR A 18 0.45 -13.71 5.99
N ASP A 19 0.24 -13.22 4.78
CA ASP A 19 0.83 -13.79 3.58
C ASP A 19 1.50 -12.68 2.76
N ARG A 20 2.83 -12.66 2.81
CA ARG A 20 3.62 -11.65 2.10
C ARG A 20 3.34 -11.64 0.62
N SER A 21 3.10 -12.80 0.03
CA SER A 21 2.89 -12.88 -1.42
C SER A 21 1.63 -12.12 -1.86
N LYS A 22 0.63 -12.04 -1.00
CA LYS A 22 -0.58 -11.28 -1.31
C LYS A 22 -0.27 -9.79 -1.38
N VAL A 23 0.54 -9.30 -0.45
CA VAL A 23 0.91 -7.90 -0.41
C VAL A 23 1.79 -7.54 -1.60
N GLU A 24 2.82 -8.36 -1.84
CA GLU A 24 3.70 -8.13 -2.98
C GLU A 24 2.94 -8.17 -4.30
N GLY A 25 2.07 -9.16 -4.44
CA GLY A 25 1.30 -9.30 -5.67
C GLY A 25 0.39 -8.12 -5.93
N GLY A 26 -0.22 -7.60 -4.87
CA GLY A 26 -1.07 -6.43 -4.99
C GLY A 26 -0.32 -5.20 -5.45
N ILE A 27 0.86 -4.97 -4.85
CA ILE A 27 1.69 -3.84 -5.23
C ILE A 27 2.22 -4.02 -6.66
N LEU A 28 2.63 -5.24 -6.98
CA LEU A 28 3.16 -5.53 -8.31
C LEU A 28 2.11 -5.23 -9.39
N ARG A 29 0.88 -5.65 -9.16
CA ARG A 29 -0.19 -5.37 -10.11
C ARG A 29 -0.45 -3.88 -10.26
N ALA A 30 -0.40 -3.14 -9.15
CA ALA A 30 -0.62 -1.70 -9.19
C ALA A 30 0.49 -1.00 -9.97
N CYS A 31 1.70 -1.55 -9.92
CA CYS A 31 2.85 -0.96 -10.58
C CYS A 31 3.06 -1.48 -12.02
N HIS A 32 2.10 -2.20 -12.55
CA HIS A 32 2.21 -2.76 -13.91
C HIS A 32 2.48 -1.66 -14.93
N LYS A 33 3.53 -1.85 -15.72
CA LYS A 33 3.95 -0.90 -16.74
C LYS A 33 4.36 0.47 -16.19
N ARG A 34 4.73 0.50 -14.91
CA ARG A 34 5.28 1.70 -14.32
C ARG A 34 6.76 1.47 -14.04
N PRO A 35 7.56 2.56 -13.99
CA PRO A 35 9.01 2.43 -13.78
C PRO A 35 9.34 2.16 -12.32
N VAL A 36 8.83 1.06 -11.80
CA VAL A 36 9.09 0.63 -10.44
C VAL A 36 9.69 -0.76 -10.50
N SER A 37 10.86 -0.93 -9.92
CA SER A 37 11.56 -2.21 -9.98
C SER A 37 11.02 -3.17 -8.92
N VAL A 38 11.26 -4.46 -9.18
CA VAL A 38 10.88 -5.49 -8.21
C VAL A 38 11.58 -5.26 -6.88
N ASN A 39 12.83 -4.82 -6.92
CA ASN A 39 13.59 -4.55 -5.70
C ASN A 39 12.95 -3.42 -4.87
N GLN A 40 12.46 -2.39 -5.54
CA GLN A 40 11.76 -1.31 -4.85
C GLN A 40 10.49 -1.83 -4.17
N ILE A 41 9.78 -2.72 -4.84
CA ILE A 41 8.57 -3.30 -4.27
C ILE A 41 8.91 -4.16 -3.07
N LYS A 42 9.94 -4.99 -3.18
CA LYS A 42 10.35 -5.84 -2.07
C LYS A 42 10.78 -5.03 -0.86
N LYS A 43 11.50 -3.95 -1.11
CA LYS A 43 11.91 -3.07 -0.02
C LYS A 43 10.71 -2.43 0.66
N ALA A 44 9.72 -2.01 -0.12
CA ALA A 44 8.51 -1.44 0.45
C ALA A 44 7.80 -2.46 1.34
N VAL A 45 7.71 -3.71 0.88
CA VAL A 45 7.08 -4.76 1.68
C VAL A 45 7.89 -5.03 2.95
N ASP A 46 9.22 -5.04 2.84
CA ASP A 46 10.07 -5.21 4.01
C ASP A 46 9.79 -4.14 5.06
N GLU A 47 9.61 -2.91 4.62
CA GLU A 47 9.33 -1.81 5.53
C GLU A 47 7.95 -1.94 6.17
N ILE A 48 6.98 -2.38 5.40
CA ILE A 48 5.65 -2.65 5.96
C ILE A 48 5.74 -3.74 7.02
N GLU A 49 6.46 -4.81 6.71
CA GLU A 49 6.58 -5.92 7.64
C GLU A 49 7.32 -5.52 8.91
N ALA A 50 8.29 -4.64 8.79
CA ALA A 50 8.99 -4.15 9.99
C ALA A 50 8.02 -3.48 10.95
N VAL A 51 7.04 -2.78 10.42
CA VAL A 51 6.04 -2.11 11.26
C VAL A 51 5.09 -3.11 11.89
N ILE A 52 4.53 -4.03 11.09
CA ILE A 52 3.50 -4.91 11.61
C ILE A 52 4.05 -6.01 12.51
N TYR A 53 5.30 -6.43 12.30
CA TYR A 53 5.92 -7.45 13.17
C TYR A 53 6.50 -6.88 14.45
N ASP A 54 6.62 -5.56 14.53
CA ASP A 54 7.16 -4.91 15.72
C ASP A 54 6.15 -4.85 16.86
N ARG A 55 4.96 -5.33 16.66
CA ARG A 55 3.91 -5.26 17.66
C ARG A 55 4.04 -6.38 18.66
N GLU A 56 3.67 -6.08 19.90
CA GLU A 56 3.61 -7.11 20.92
C GLU A 56 2.51 -8.11 20.61
N GLU A 57 1.36 -7.58 20.18
CA GLU A 57 0.28 -8.42 19.72
C GLU A 57 0.59 -8.91 18.32
N LYS A 58 0.43 -10.19 18.11
CA LYS A 58 0.68 -10.76 16.79
C LYS A 58 -0.58 -10.75 15.97
N GLU A 59 -1.27 -9.62 15.99
CA GLU A 59 -2.49 -9.40 15.22
C GLU A 59 -2.45 -8.03 14.60
N VAL A 60 -2.95 -7.94 13.37
CA VAL A 60 -3.03 -6.67 12.66
C VAL A 60 -4.28 -6.71 11.77
N SER A 61 -4.97 -5.58 11.66
CA SER A 61 -6.15 -5.56 10.81
C SER A 61 -5.75 -5.42 9.35
N SER A 62 -6.57 -5.99 8.46
CA SER A 62 -6.32 -5.85 7.03
C SER A 62 -6.39 -4.39 6.61
N GLN A 63 -7.23 -3.60 7.29
CA GLN A 63 -7.31 -2.18 7.01
C GLN A 63 -6.01 -1.47 7.29
N GLU A 64 -5.37 -1.82 8.40
CA GLU A 64 -4.10 -1.22 8.76
C GLU A 64 -3.02 -1.57 7.75
N ILE A 65 -2.99 -2.82 7.31
CA ILE A 65 -2.05 -3.23 6.28
C ILE A 65 -2.30 -2.44 5.00
N GLY A 66 -3.57 -2.28 4.64
CA GLY A 66 -3.94 -1.51 3.46
C GLY A 66 -3.45 -0.07 3.52
N GLU A 67 -3.58 0.55 4.69
CA GLU A 67 -3.11 1.93 4.84
C GLU A 67 -1.59 2.02 4.68
N LEU A 68 -0.87 1.06 5.24
CA LEU A 68 0.58 1.02 5.09
C LEU A 68 0.98 0.81 3.62
N VAL A 69 0.27 -0.08 2.94
CA VAL A 69 0.53 -0.32 1.52
C VAL A 69 0.27 0.94 0.72
N MET A 70 -0.85 1.61 1.00
CA MET A 70 -1.19 2.85 0.31
C MET A 70 -0.08 3.89 0.45
N GLU A 71 0.44 4.02 1.66
CA GLU A 71 1.52 4.96 1.93
C GLU A 71 2.77 4.64 1.11
N LYS A 72 3.12 3.36 1.08
CA LYS A 72 4.32 2.93 0.35
C LYS A 72 4.14 3.07 -1.16
N VAL A 73 2.98 2.70 -1.66
CA VAL A 73 2.71 2.80 -3.10
C VAL A 73 2.70 4.26 -3.54
N HIS A 74 2.15 5.13 -2.70
CA HIS A 74 2.15 6.55 -3.00
C HIS A 74 3.58 7.08 -3.19
N ALA A 75 4.49 6.61 -2.36
CA ALA A 75 5.89 7.02 -2.46
C ALA A 75 6.57 6.42 -3.68
N LEU A 76 6.12 5.28 -4.15
CA LEU A 76 6.73 4.61 -5.30
C LEU A 76 6.31 5.23 -6.62
N ASP A 77 5.01 5.46 -6.80
CA ASP A 77 4.51 5.93 -8.09
C ASP A 77 3.08 6.44 -7.95
N PRO A 78 2.80 7.67 -8.40
CA PRO A 78 1.46 8.23 -8.24
C PRO A 78 0.38 7.49 -9.03
N VAL A 79 0.72 6.96 -10.19
CA VAL A 79 -0.26 6.21 -10.99
C VAL A 79 -0.60 4.89 -10.31
N ALA A 80 0.42 4.21 -9.78
CA ALA A 80 0.20 2.97 -9.04
C ALA A 80 -0.65 3.22 -7.80
N TYR A 81 -0.42 4.35 -7.14
CA TYR A 81 -1.23 4.72 -5.98
C TYR A 81 -2.70 4.86 -6.35
N VAL A 82 -3.01 5.55 -7.44
CA VAL A 82 -4.39 5.72 -7.85
C VAL A 82 -5.05 4.38 -8.17
N ARG A 83 -4.30 3.52 -8.86
CA ARG A 83 -4.82 2.18 -9.17
C ARG A 83 -5.13 1.39 -7.92
N PHE A 84 -4.20 1.39 -6.98
CA PHE A 84 -4.37 0.65 -5.74
C PHE A 84 -5.52 1.23 -4.93
N ALA A 85 -5.56 2.55 -4.82
CA ALA A 85 -6.58 3.22 -4.03
C ALA A 85 -7.98 2.99 -4.60
N SER A 86 -8.10 2.94 -5.93
CA SER A 86 -9.40 2.76 -6.54
C SER A 86 -10.00 1.39 -6.23
N VAL A 87 -9.14 0.40 -5.98
CA VAL A 87 -9.61 -0.93 -5.59
C VAL A 87 -9.80 -1.02 -4.08
N TYR A 88 -8.79 -0.55 -3.34
CA TYR A 88 -8.79 -0.70 -1.89
C TYR A 88 -9.89 0.12 -1.22
N ARG A 89 -10.06 1.36 -1.64
CA ARG A 89 -11.03 2.25 -0.99
C ARG A 89 -12.44 2.11 -1.53
N GLU A 90 -12.58 1.49 -2.69
CA GLU A 90 -13.91 1.32 -3.30
C GLU A 90 -14.66 2.64 -3.33
N PHE A 91 -14.11 3.61 -4.08
CA PHE A 91 -14.71 4.95 -4.16
C PHE A 91 -16.18 4.85 -4.53
N LYS A 92 -17.02 5.50 -3.74
CA LYS A 92 -18.46 5.43 -3.93
C LYS A 92 -18.95 6.25 -5.11
N ASP A 93 -18.22 7.29 -5.45
CA ASP A 93 -18.62 8.16 -6.55
C ASP A 93 -17.40 8.78 -7.21
N VAL A 94 -17.66 9.37 -8.38
CA VAL A 94 -16.60 9.98 -9.18
C VAL A 94 -15.97 11.17 -8.47
N GLU A 95 -16.78 11.89 -7.72
CA GLU A 95 -16.30 13.09 -7.05
C GLU A 95 -15.22 12.77 -6.02
N THR A 96 -15.46 11.74 -5.21
CA THR A 96 -14.48 11.31 -4.23
C THR A 96 -13.20 10.85 -4.92
N PHE A 97 -13.35 10.09 -6.00
CA PHE A 97 -12.20 9.63 -6.77
C PHE A 97 -11.40 10.81 -7.32
N MET A 98 -12.09 11.81 -7.86
CA MET A 98 -11.43 12.99 -8.42
C MET A 98 -10.69 13.77 -7.35
N ASP A 99 -11.25 13.85 -6.15
CA ASP A 99 -10.58 14.53 -5.04
C ASP A 99 -9.27 13.84 -4.69
N GLU A 100 -9.28 12.51 -4.63
CA GLU A 100 -8.04 11.76 -4.36
C GLU A 100 -7.02 11.99 -5.45
N LEU A 101 -7.49 11.96 -6.69
CA LEU A 101 -6.61 12.15 -7.83
C LEU A 101 -5.95 13.53 -7.80
N LYS A 102 -6.73 14.56 -7.46
CA LYS A 102 -6.19 15.89 -7.34
C LYS A 102 -5.10 15.99 -6.31
N LYS A 103 -5.28 15.33 -5.18
CA LYS A 103 -4.26 15.31 -4.13
C LYS A 103 -2.96 14.70 -4.64
N VAL A 104 -3.07 13.60 -5.36
CA VAL A 104 -1.90 12.93 -5.90
C VAL A 104 -1.19 13.81 -6.91
N LEU A 105 -1.93 14.41 -7.82
CA LEU A 105 -1.36 15.27 -8.84
C LEU A 105 -0.72 16.51 -8.25
N LYS A 106 -1.34 17.06 -7.23
CA LYS A 106 -0.79 18.22 -6.55
C LYS A 106 0.56 17.92 -5.91
N ASN A 107 0.66 16.78 -5.25
CA ASN A 107 1.91 16.37 -4.63
C ASN A 107 2.98 16.12 -5.67
N ASP A 108 2.61 15.47 -6.76
CA ASP A 108 3.55 15.19 -7.83
C ASP A 108 4.05 16.48 -8.46
N LYS A 109 3.17 17.42 -8.66
CA LYS A 109 3.51 18.71 -9.23
C LYS A 109 4.49 19.46 -8.33
N LYS A 110 4.26 19.41 -7.03
CA LYS A 110 5.16 20.02 -6.06
C LYS A 110 6.56 19.42 -6.16
N ASN A 111 6.63 18.11 -6.25
CA ASN A 111 7.91 17.44 -6.37
C ASN A 111 8.62 17.82 -7.65
N THR A 112 7.88 17.94 -8.73
CA THR A 112 8.45 18.35 -10.00
C THR A 112 9.02 19.75 -9.93
N SER A 113 8.30 20.65 -9.28
CA SER A 113 8.78 22.00 -9.08
C SER A 113 10.08 22.06 -8.32
N ARG A 114 10.19 21.22 -7.31
CA ARG A 114 11.39 21.21 -6.48
C ARG A 114 12.62 20.74 -7.23
N ARG A 115 12.42 19.94 -8.25
CA ARG A 115 13.54 19.52 -9.06
C ARG A 115 14.04 20.63 -9.92
N GLY A 116 13.44 21.71 -9.88
CA GLY A 116 13.97 22.86 -10.47
C GLY A 116 13.86 22.95 -11.84
N ARG A 117 13.35 22.78 -12.18
CA ARG A 117 13.37 23.24 -13.38
C ARG A 117 13.91 24.39 -13.42
#